data_b73f05afd69df687c45ccabb896d71dc
#
_entry.id   b73f05afd69df687c45ccabb896d71dc
#
_cell.length_a   1.000
_cell.length_b   1.000
_cell.length_c   1.000
_cell.angle_alpha   90.00
_cell.angle_beta   90.00
_cell.angle_gamma   90.00
#
_symmetry.space_group_name_H-M   'P 1'
#
loop_
_entity.id
_entity.type
_entity.pdbx_description
1 polymer ?
#
loop_
_entity_poly.entity_id
_entity_poly.type
_entity_poly.pdbx_seq_one_letter_code
_entity_poly.pdbx_strand_id
1 'polypeptide(L)'
;KGLLNSINNSAKDNDEPLVPIPGTPPDLLKLPKGCAFMSRCPYTMKICEVQASPVTTYSETHCCRCWLECMDETKITVSGEEAALEDSMAGSHFYPDFAAVLLKQKVAEQYGLKAENVLTGAGSSAMIDMIGLTFLDDGDEVLFSAPTYGAFADMAYLNGGVPVSVPVTEEQKFNLPAMKEKIGEKTKIVVICNPNNPTGTYVPIGELEAFADTLPEDVLLVMDEAYMEFATEPDCCSMVDYMKAHLEKPILVLRTFSKYYAMAGLRVGYALGSEELIGIMRKCSASWNLNVCAQKAAE
;
A
#
# COMPACT_ATOMS: atom_id res chain seq x y z
N LYS A 1 -26.69 -0.61 3.04
CA LYS A 1 -27.20 0.56 3.79
C LYS A 1 -26.06 1.44 4.32
N GLY A 2 -25.04 0.91 5.00
CA GLY A 2 -23.92 1.68 5.53
C GLY A 2 -23.20 2.52 4.47
N LEU A 3 -22.80 1.91 3.36
CA LEU A 3 -22.17 2.60 2.23
C LEU A 3 -23.07 3.67 1.61
N LEU A 4 -24.37 3.38 1.43
CA LEU A 4 -25.33 4.34 0.87
C LEU A 4 -25.56 5.56 1.77
N ASN A 5 -25.40 5.41 3.09
CA ASN A 5 -25.53 6.52 4.04
C ASN A 5 -24.26 7.39 4.14
N SER A 6 -23.11 6.90 3.67
CA SER A 6 -21.84 7.63 3.67
C SER A 6 -21.51 8.28 2.31
N ILE A 7 -22.35 8.05 1.28
CA ILE A 7 -22.17 8.68 -0.04
C ILE A 7 -22.98 9.98 -0.06
N ASN A 8 -22.36 11.07 -0.48
CA ASN A 8 -23.00 12.34 -0.73
C ASN A 8 -24.01 12.17 -1.88
N ASN A 9 -25.29 12.10 -1.56
CA ASN A 9 -26.33 11.99 -2.56
C ASN A 9 -26.77 13.42 -2.94
N SER A 10 -26.36 13.90 -4.11
CA SER A 10 -26.68 15.23 -4.64
C SER A 10 -28.19 15.54 -4.76
N ALA A 11 -29.04 14.58 -4.42
CA ALA A 11 -30.50 14.71 -4.37
C ALA A 11 -31.06 14.96 -2.95
N LYS A 12 -30.23 14.98 -1.91
CA LYS A 12 -30.63 15.36 -0.55
C LYS A 12 -30.08 16.76 -0.22
N ASP A 13 -30.89 17.56 0.48
CA ASP A 13 -30.48 18.86 1.00
C ASP A 13 -29.13 18.77 1.74
N ASN A 14 -28.21 19.65 1.38
CA ASN A 14 -26.79 19.58 1.73
C ASN A 14 -26.44 19.94 3.18
N ASP A 15 -27.39 20.01 4.10
CA ASP A 15 -27.17 20.44 5.48
C ASP A 15 -27.05 19.30 6.52
N GLU A 16 -27.20 18.05 6.12
CA GLU A 16 -26.93 16.92 7.03
C GLU A 16 -25.45 16.48 6.94
N PRO A 17 -24.73 16.45 8.07
CA PRO A 17 -23.35 15.98 8.08
C PRO A 17 -23.28 14.51 7.60
N LEU A 18 -22.31 14.18 6.76
CA LEU A 18 -22.03 12.83 6.33
C LEU A 18 -21.75 11.94 7.55
N VAL A 19 -22.55 10.89 7.70
CA VAL A 19 -22.32 9.91 8.78
C VAL A 19 -21.28 8.91 8.32
N PRO A 20 -20.05 8.94 8.86
CA PRO A 20 -19.03 7.97 8.49
C PRO A 20 -19.47 6.57 8.91
N ILE A 21 -19.09 5.56 8.11
CA ILE A 21 -19.27 4.17 8.50
C ILE A 21 -18.41 3.92 9.75
N PRO A 22 -18.99 3.55 10.90
CA PRO A 22 -18.22 3.33 12.11
C PRO A 22 -17.27 2.12 11.95
N GLY A 23 -16.13 2.17 12.62
CA GLY A 23 -15.15 1.10 12.65
C GLY A 23 -14.06 1.22 11.57
N THR A 24 -13.02 0.45 11.73
CA THR A 24 -11.89 0.35 10.78
C THR A 24 -12.32 -0.37 9.51
N PRO A 25 -11.79 -0.01 8.32
CA PRO A 25 -11.93 -0.83 7.13
C PRO A 25 -11.55 -2.28 7.44
N PRO A 26 -12.22 -3.25 6.82
CA PRO A 26 -11.86 -4.64 7.04
C PRO A 26 -10.40 -4.83 6.70
N ASP A 27 -9.82 -5.72 7.45
CA ASP A 27 -8.50 -6.22 7.25
C ASP A 27 -8.43 -6.87 5.84
N LEU A 28 -7.72 -6.28 4.91
CA LEU A 28 -7.65 -6.74 3.52
C LEU A 28 -6.56 -7.79 3.30
N LEU A 29 -5.80 -8.15 4.36
CA LEU A 29 -4.83 -9.23 4.34
C LEU A 29 -5.38 -10.56 4.77
N LYS A 30 -6.36 -10.51 5.60
CA LYS A 30 -7.23 -11.61 5.87
C LYS A 30 -8.61 -11.17 5.45
N LEU A 31 -8.80 -11.15 4.14
CA LEU A 31 -10.15 -11.20 3.66
C LEU A 31 -10.78 -12.34 4.45
N PRO A 32 -11.74 -12.06 5.33
CA PRO A 32 -12.41 -13.13 6.04
C PRO A 32 -12.84 -14.12 4.98
N LYS A 33 -12.72 -15.41 5.23
CA LYS A 33 -13.31 -16.42 4.35
C LYS A 33 -14.80 -16.10 4.11
N GLY A 34 -15.29 -15.11 4.82
CA GLY A 34 -16.62 -14.55 4.81
C GLY A 34 -16.75 -13.15 4.24
N CYS A 35 -17.52 -12.32 4.92
CA CYS A 35 -17.87 -10.97 4.45
C CYS A 35 -16.78 -9.95 4.81
N ALA A 36 -16.18 -9.31 3.80
CA ALA A 36 -15.19 -8.27 4.01
C ALA A 36 -15.71 -7.03 4.77
N PHE A 37 -17.02 -6.88 4.90
CA PHE A 37 -17.65 -5.77 5.61
C PHE A 37 -18.02 -6.11 7.06
N MET A 38 -17.78 -7.35 7.53
CA MET A 38 -18.29 -7.87 8.79
C MET A 38 -17.90 -7.01 10.00
N SER A 39 -16.65 -6.56 10.12
CA SER A 39 -16.15 -5.77 11.25
C SER A 39 -16.81 -4.40 11.40
N ARG A 40 -17.52 -3.94 10.38
CA ARG A 40 -18.20 -2.65 10.30
C ARG A 40 -19.70 -2.78 10.12
N CYS A 41 -20.19 -4.01 10.08
CA CYS A 41 -21.60 -4.29 9.86
C CYS A 41 -22.33 -4.39 11.20
N PRO A 42 -23.36 -3.57 11.45
CA PRO A 42 -24.15 -3.68 12.69
C PRO A 42 -25.00 -4.96 12.74
N TYR A 43 -25.04 -5.71 11.62
CA TYR A 43 -25.78 -6.97 11.50
C TYR A 43 -24.85 -8.17 11.34
N THR A 44 -23.57 -8.04 11.75
CA THR A 44 -22.59 -9.12 11.65
C THR A 44 -23.06 -10.37 12.38
N MET A 45 -22.95 -11.50 11.71
CA MET A 45 -23.21 -12.85 12.22
C MET A 45 -21.92 -13.67 12.21
N LYS A 46 -21.83 -14.72 13.04
CA LYS A 46 -20.66 -15.60 13.09
C LYS A 46 -20.27 -16.18 11.71
N ILE A 47 -21.24 -16.48 10.87
CA ILE A 47 -21.01 -16.97 9.50
C ILE A 47 -20.30 -15.93 8.62
N CYS A 48 -20.49 -14.63 8.90
CA CYS A 48 -19.82 -13.56 8.16
C CYS A 48 -18.30 -13.58 8.34
N GLU A 49 -17.79 -14.24 9.37
CA GLU A 49 -16.34 -14.32 9.65
C GLU A 49 -15.66 -15.39 8.80
N VAL A 50 -16.31 -16.50 8.47
CA VAL A 50 -15.66 -17.70 7.94
C VAL A 50 -16.11 -18.16 6.58
N GLN A 51 -17.26 -17.70 6.10
CA GLN A 51 -17.80 -18.16 4.82
C GLN A 51 -18.28 -16.98 3.99
N ALA A 52 -17.81 -16.92 2.74
CA ALA A 52 -18.29 -15.95 1.78
C ALA A 52 -19.80 -16.15 1.55
N SER A 53 -20.57 -15.05 1.67
CA SER A 53 -21.99 -15.11 1.34
C SER A 53 -22.21 -15.41 -0.14
N PRO A 54 -23.25 -16.16 -0.51
CA PRO A 54 -23.63 -16.31 -1.90
C PRO A 54 -23.99 -14.95 -2.50
N VAL A 55 -23.90 -14.86 -3.81
CA VAL A 55 -24.36 -13.68 -4.54
C VAL A 55 -25.88 -13.82 -4.76
N THR A 56 -26.62 -12.88 -4.23
CA THR A 56 -28.06 -12.73 -4.54
C THR A 56 -28.20 -11.71 -5.66
N THR A 57 -28.75 -12.12 -6.79
CA THR A 57 -28.97 -11.25 -7.96
C THR A 57 -30.42 -10.80 -7.99
N TYR A 58 -30.64 -9.48 -7.96
CA TYR A 58 -31.98 -8.87 -8.02
C TYR A 58 -32.34 -8.40 -9.43
N SER A 59 -31.34 -8.06 -10.23
CA SER A 59 -31.49 -7.69 -11.65
C SER A 59 -30.17 -7.89 -12.38
N GLU A 60 -30.13 -7.67 -13.70
CA GLU A 60 -28.90 -7.76 -14.52
C GLU A 60 -27.78 -6.80 -14.02
N THR A 61 -28.16 -5.71 -13.37
CA THR A 61 -27.22 -4.67 -12.88
C THR A 61 -27.17 -4.55 -11.36
N HIS A 62 -27.93 -5.37 -10.63
CA HIS A 62 -28.02 -5.30 -9.17
C HIS A 62 -27.84 -6.66 -8.52
N CYS A 63 -26.72 -6.85 -7.86
CA CYS A 63 -26.46 -8.02 -7.03
C CYS A 63 -25.96 -7.60 -5.64
N CYS A 64 -26.15 -8.48 -4.67
CA CYS A 64 -25.70 -8.30 -3.30
C CYS A 64 -25.00 -9.56 -2.79
N ARG A 65 -23.96 -9.38 -1.98
CA ARG A 65 -23.34 -10.46 -1.19
C ARG A 65 -23.62 -10.19 0.29
N CYS A 66 -24.60 -10.87 0.86
CA CYS A 66 -24.93 -10.71 2.26
C CYS A 66 -25.62 -11.96 2.83
N TRP A 67 -25.18 -12.43 3.98
CA TRP A 67 -25.82 -13.55 4.67
C TRP A 67 -27.18 -13.21 5.26
N LEU A 68 -27.54 -11.93 5.39
CA LEU A 68 -28.90 -11.54 5.80
C LEU A 68 -29.98 -11.99 4.81
N GLU A 69 -29.57 -12.32 3.57
CA GLU A 69 -30.44 -12.88 2.53
C GLU A 69 -30.58 -14.41 2.64
N CYS A 70 -29.67 -15.05 3.39
CA CYS A 70 -29.61 -16.51 3.53
C CYS A 70 -29.35 -16.86 4.99
N MET A 71 -30.41 -17.05 5.77
CA MET A 71 -30.31 -17.35 7.21
C MET A 71 -30.20 -18.84 7.47
N ASP A 72 -28.95 -19.30 7.65
CA ASP A 72 -28.67 -20.58 8.31
C ASP A 72 -27.49 -20.42 9.28
N GLU A 73 -27.64 -20.91 10.50
CA GLU A 73 -26.65 -20.73 11.56
C GLU A 73 -25.51 -21.73 11.45
N THR A 74 -24.27 -21.25 11.28
CA THR A 74 -23.08 -22.08 11.40
C THR A 74 -22.10 -21.54 12.44
N LYS A 75 -21.53 -22.44 13.24
CA LYS A 75 -20.54 -22.15 14.28
C LYS A 75 -19.14 -22.02 13.66
N ILE A 76 -18.38 -21.03 14.13
CA ILE A 76 -17.06 -20.73 13.64
C ILE A 76 -16.02 -20.72 14.76
N THR A 77 -14.87 -21.28 14.46
CA THR A 77 -13.69 -21.21 15.29
C THR A 77 -12.58 -20.46 14.55
N VAL A 78 -12.03 -19.42 15.16
CA VAL A 78 -10.87 -18.67 14.64
C VAL A 78 -9.61 -19.41 15.04
N SER A 79 -8.67 -19.65 14.14
CA SER A 79 -7.49 -20.47 14.38
C SER A 79 -6.16 -19.75 14.14
N GLY A 80 -5.22 -20.02 15.01
CA GLY A 80 -3.77 -19.93 14.74
C GLY A 80 -3.11 -18.55 14.90
N GLU A 81 -3.73 -17.49 14.50
CA GLU A 81 -3.13 -16.16 14.41
C GLU A 81 -3.35 -15.31 15.66
N GLU A 82 -4.46 -15.53 16.35
CA GLU A 82 -4.66 -14.99 17.71
C GLU A 82 -3.55 -15.48 18.65
N ALA A 83 -3.18 -16.77 18.55
CA ALA A 83 -2.12 -17.34 19.35
C ALA A 83 -0.74 -16.70 19.07
N ALA A 84 -0.42 -16.36 17.81
CA ALA A 84 0.84 -15.69 17.46
C ALA A 84 0.87 -14.24 17.97
N LEU A 85 -0.26 -13.55 17.96
CA LEU A 85 -0.38 -12.21 18.51
C LEU A 85 -0.36 -12.23 20.04
N GLU A 86 -1.06 -13.17 20.69
CA GLU A 86 -1.03 -13.35 22.14
C GLU A 86 0.38 -13.67 22.62
N ASP A 87 1.09 -14.57 21.95
CA ASP A 87 2.48 -14.91 22.28
C ASP A 87 3.43 -13.72 22.10
N SER A 88 3.20 -12.90 21.04
CA SER A 88 3.97 -11.69 20.80
C SER A 88 3.69 -10.60 21.83
N MET A 89 2.44 -10.51 22.33
CA MET A 89 2.07 -9.57 23.39
C MET A 89 2.73 -9.96 24.71
N ALA A 90 2.91 -11.23 25.02
CA ALA A 90 3.65 -11.70 26.19
C ALA A 90 5.11 -11.21 26.18
N GLY A 91 5.69 -11.02 25.00
CA GLY A 91 7.03 -10.46 24.80
C GLY A 91 7.11 -8.94 24.71
N SER A 92 6.00 -8.21 24.84
CA SER A 92 5.93 -6.76 24.62
C SER A 92 6.77 -5.90 25.59
N HIS A 93 7.25 -6.46 26.68
CA HIS A 93 8.17 -5.83 27.62
C HIS A 93 9.64 -5.85 27.16
N PHE A 94 9.95 -6.54 26.07
CA PHE A 94 11.25 -6.50 25.41
C PHE A 94 11.23 -5.61 24.18
N TYR A 95 12.38 -5.03 23.83
CA TYR A 95 12.53 -4.41 22.52
C TYR A 95 12.42 -5.48 21.41
N PRO A 96 11.80 -5.15 20.28
CA PRO A 96 11.77 -6.04 19.12
C PRO A 96 13.17 -6.24 18.53
N ASP A 97 13.32 -7.20 17.60
CA ASP A 97 14.55 -7.30 16.82
C ASP A 97 14.82 -5.97 16.09
N PHE A 98 15.92 -5.33 16.43
CA PHE A 98 16.33 -4.05 15.85
C PHE A 98 16.39 -4.07 14.32
N ALA A 99 16.84 -5.18 13.77
CA ALA A 99 17.06 -5.33 12.33
C ALA A 99 15.90 -6.01 11.60
N ALA A 100 14.89 -6.53 12.32
CA ALA A 100 13.80 -7.35 11.79
C ALA A 100 14.33 -8.44 10.82
N VAL A 101 15.35 -9.19 11.26
CA VAL A 101 16.14 -10.10 10.41
C VAL A 101 15.27 -11.14 9.73
N LEU A 102 14.41 -11.83 10.50
CA LEU A 102 13.55 -12.88 9.94
C LEU A 102 12.57 -12.33 8.91
N LEU A 103 11.91 -11.22 9.20
CA LEU A 103 11.00 -10.58 8.27
C LEU A 103 11.70 -10.18 6.96
N LYS A 104 12.88 -9.55 7.05
CA LYS A 104 13.68 -9.19 5.86
C LYS A 104 14.08 -10.41 5.05
N GLN A 105 14.49 -11.49 5.70
CA GLN A 105 14.84 -12.74 5.01
C GLN A 105 13.64 -13.31 4.25
N LYS A 106 12.48 -13.39 4.88
CA LYS A 106 11.27 -13.90 4.23
C LYS A 106 10.80 -13.03 3.06
N VAL A 107 10.84 -11.70 3.25
CA VAL A 107 10.54 -10.76 2.14
C VAL A 107 11.55 -10.94 1.01
N ALA A 108 12.83 -11.02 1.31
CA ALA A 108 13.88 -11.21 0.31
C ALA A 108 13.72 -12.53 -0.44
N GLU A 109 13.44 -13.64 0.26
CA GLU A 109 13.18 -14.95 -0.33
C GLU A 109 12.01 -14.91 -1.31
N GLN A 110 10.92 -14.22 -0.96
CA GLN A 110 9.73 -14.09 -1.82
C GLN A 110 10.06 -13.48 -3.18
N TYR A 111 11.00 -12.53 -3.23
CA TYR A 111 11.38 -11.82 -4.45
C TYR A 111 12.69 -12.33 -5.08
N GLY A 112 13.34 -13.33 -4.49
CA GLY A 112 14.66 -13.80 -4.93
C GLY A 112 15.74 -12.73 -4.78
N LEU A 113 15.68 -11.97 -3.70
CA LEU A 113 16.61 -10.91 -3.30
C LEU A 113 17.42 -11.32 -2.08
N LYS A 114 18.37 -10.48 -1.67
CA LYS A 114 19.08 -10.59 -0.39
C LYS A 114 18.39 -9.72 0.67
N ALA A 115 18.58 -10.02 1.96
CA ALA A 115 18.05 -9.21 3.06
C ALA A 115 18.56 -7.75 3.03
N GLU A 116 19.71 -7.51 2.45
CA GLU A 116 20.32 -6.20 2.24
C GLU A 116 19.55 -5.33 1.23
N ASN A 117 18.76 -5.94 0.36
CA ASN A 117 17.87 -5.26 -0.60
C ASN A 117 16.51 -4.87 0.03
N VAL A 118 16.29 -5.17 1.31
CA VAL A 118 15.02 -4.95 2.00
C VAL A 118 15.20 -3.97 3.16
N LEU A 119 14.36 -2.95 3.19
CA LEU A 119 14.20 -2.07 4.34
C LEU A 119 12.76 -2.18 4.86
N THR A 120 12.60 -2.46 6.14
CA THR A 120 11.29 -2.60 6.81
C THR A 120 11.01 -1.40 7.72
N GLY A 121 9.74 -1.07 7.93
CA GLY A 121 9.35 0.01 8.83
C GLY A 121 7.85 0.08 9.11
N ALA A 122 7.45 1.09 9.85
CA ALA A 122 6.09 1.30 10.32
C ALA A 122 5.10 1.68 9.19
N GLY A 123 4.86 0.74 8.29
CA GLY A 123 4.09 0.91 7.06
C GLY A 123 4.94 1.50 5.93
N SER A 124 4.40 1.50 4.70
CA SER A 124 5.04 2.19 3.57
C SER A 124 5.17 3.69 3.81
N SER A 125 4.36 4.28 4.68
CA SER A 125 4.48 5.70 5.07
C SER A 125 5.85 6.01 5.67
N ALA A 126 6.38 5.14 6.54
CA ALA A 126 7.73 5.32 7.08
C ALA A 126 8.81 5.24 6.00
N MET A 127 8.58 4.46 4.93
CA MET A 127 9.49 4.44 3.77
C MET A 127 9.43 5.77 3.02
N ILE A 128 8.23 6.33 2.82
CA ILE A 128 8.04 7.64 2.17
C ILE A 128 8.76 8.74 2.96
N ASP A 129 8.57 8.77 4.29
CA ASP A 129 9.27 9.74 5.16
C ASP A 129 10.80 9.61 5.05
N MET A 130 11.31 8.37 5.09
CA MET A 130 12.74 8.11 4.94
C MET A 130 13.28 8.51 3.57
N ILE A 131 12.51 8.35 2.50
CA ILE A 131 12.89 8.80 1.15
C ILE A 131 13.11 10.32 1.16
N GLY A 132 12.17 11.08 1.70
CA GLY A 132 12.30 12.53 1.82
C GLY A 132 13.54 12.95 2.61
N LEU A 133 13.72 12.36 3.81
CA LEU A 133 14.87 12.64 4.67
C LEU A 133 16.22 12.25 4.06
N THR A 134 16.22 11.29 3.13
CA THR A 134 17.47 10.74 2.58
C THR A 134 17.89 11.43 1.28
N PHE A 135 16.94 11.76 0.42
CA PHE A 135 17.22 12.11 -0.98
C PHE A 135 16.81 13.52 -1.38
N LEU A 136 16.12 14.29 -0.50
CA LEU A 136 15.72 15.65 -0.84
C LEU A 136 16.59 16.69 -0.14
N ASP A 137 17.00 17.67 -0.91
CA ASP A 137 17.52 18.96 -0.45
C ASP A 137 16.51 20.07 -0.74
N ASP A 138 16.72 21.26 -0.13
CA ASP A 138 15.85 22.43 -0.31
C ASP A 138 15.74 22.81 -1.81
N GLY A 139 14.50 22.78 -2.29
CA GLY A 139 14.16 23.16 -3.67
C GLY A 139 14.21 22.03 -4.69
N ASP A 140 14.57 20.81 -4.29
CA ASP A 140 14.48 19.61 -5.13
C ASP A 140 13.01 19.31 -5.48
N GLU A 141 12.76 18.84 -6.68
CA GLU A 141 11.43 18.55 -7.16
C GLU A 141 11.06 17.05 -7.03
N VAL A 142 9.83 16.81 -6.55
CA VAL A 142 9.19 15.51 -6.52
C VAL A 142 8.06 15.48 -7.54
N LEU A 143 8.23 14.72 -8.61
CA LEU A 143 7.31 14.67 -9.75
C LEU A 143 6.37 13.47 -9.67
N PHE A 144 5.06 13.70 -9.89
CA PHE A 144 4.03 12.65 -9.95
C PHE A 144 2.84 13.07 -10.81
N SER A 145 1.95 12.14 -11.15
CA SER A 145 0.64 12.49 -11.72
C SER A 145 -0.39 12.68 -10.61
N ALA A 146 -1.34 13.60 -10.80
CA ALA A 146 -2.43 13.86 -9.85
C ALA A 146 -3.80 13.70 -10.53
N PRO A 147 -4.81 13.11 -9.82
CA PRO A 147 -4.77 12.74 -8.40
C PRO A 147 -4.02 11.42 -8.14
N THR A 148 -3.26 11.39 -7.03
CA THR A 148 -2.59 10.20 -6.49
C THR A 148 -2.53 10.28 -4.96
N TYR A 149 -1.85 9.34 -4.31
CA TYR A 149 -1.69 9.31 -2.85
C TYR A 149 -0.93 10.54 -2.35
N GLY A 150 -1.57 11.35 -1.50
CA GLY A 150 -1.09 12.68 -1.11
C GLY A 150 0.20 12.71 -0.29
N ALA A 151 0.57 11.60 0.37
CA ALA A 151 1.75 11.55 1.23
C ALA A 151 3.07 11.89 0.51
N PHE A 152 3.14 11.74 -0.81
CA PHE A 152 4.34 12.13 -1.57
C PHE A 152 4.48 13.64 -1.71
N ALA A 153 3.36 14.36 -1.84
CA ALA A 153 3.38 15.82 -1.81
C ALA A 153 3.73 16.34 -0.41
N ASP A 154 3.14 15.72 0.63
CA ASP A 154 3.42 16.08 2.02
C ASP A 154 4.91 15.82 2.35
N MET A 155 5.46 14.69 1.92
CA MET A 155 6.87 14.35 2.07
C MET A 155 7.78 15.39 1.42
N ALA A 156 7.46 15.85 0.20
CA ALA A 156 8.21 16.90 -0.47
C ALA A 156 8.22 18.18 0.37
N TYR A 157 7.04 18.67 0.76
CA TYR A 157 6.93 19.89 1.56
C TYR A 157 7.67 19.82 2.90
N LEU A 158 7.55 18.68 3.60
CA LEU A 158 8.15 18.49 4.93
C LEU A 158 9.69 18.47 4.88
N ASN A 159 10.27 18.15 3.73
CA ASN A 159 11.72 18.09 3.55
C ASN A 159 12.30 19.23 2.69
N GLY A 160 11.57 20.34 2.54
CA GLY A 160 12.04 21.51 1.80
C GLY A 160 11.97 21.39 0.28
N GLY A 161 11.45 20.26 -0.22
CA GLY A 161 11.28 20.01 -1.64
C GLY A 161 10.00 20.63 -2.21
N VAL A 162 9.88 20.58 -3.52
CA VAL A 162 8.76 21.14 -4.29
C VAL A 162 7.98 20.02 -4.96
N PRO A 163 6.72 19.78 -4.57
CA PRO A 163 5.89 18.81 -5.29
C PRO A 163 5.47 19.38 -6.66
N VAL A 164 5.79 18.65 -7.71
CA VAL A 164 5.44 18.98 -9.09
C VAL A 164 4.46 17.92 -9.60
N SER A 165 3.28 18.33 -10.03
CA SER A 165 2.31 17.38 -10.55
C SER A 165 1.93 17.66 -12.00
N VAL A 166 1.62 16.58 -12.72
CA VAL A 166 0.95 16.64 -14.01
C VAL A 166 -0.44 15.98 -13.88
N PRO A 167 -1.45 16.40 -14.65
CA PRO A 167 -2.74 15.71 -14.62
C PRO A 167 -2.61 14.27 -15.11
N VAL A 168 -3.38 13.36 -14.53
CA VAL A 168 -3.58 12.01 -15.07
C VAL A 168 -4.17 12.10 -16.50
N THR A 169 -4.12 11.01 -17.26
CA THR A 169 -4.75 10.92 -18.57
C THR A 169 -6.29 11.01 -18.48
N GLU A 170 -6.98 11.08 -19.60
CA GLU A 170 -8.45 11.02 -19.64
C GLU A 170 -8.99 9.72 -19.02
N GLU A 171 -8.24 8.61 -19.13
CA GLU A 171 -8.55 7.32 -18.52
C GLU A 171 -8.12 7.24 -17.05
N GLN A 172 -7.74 8.37 -16.45
CA GLN A 172 -7.29 8.47 -15.04
C GLN A 172 -6.02 7.66 -14.72
N LYS A 173 -5.18 7.36 -15.71
CA LYS A 173 -3.87 6.71 -15.55
C LYS A 173 -2.77 7.74 -15.32
N PHE A 174 -1.64 7.32 -14.76
CA PHE A 174 -0.44 8.14 -14.72
C PHE A 174 -0.02 8.55 -16.13
N ASN A 175 0.24 9.85 -16.32
CA ASN A 175 0.56 10.45 -17.62
C ASN A 175 2.07 10.48 -17.81
N LEU A 176 2.65 9.31 -18.13
CA LEU A 176 4.10 9.17 -18.29
C LEU A 176 4.70 10.12 -19.35
N PRO A 177 4.05 10.36 -20.51
CA PRO A 177 4.55 11.34 -21.47
C PRO A 177 4.66 12.75 -20.88
N ALA A 178 3.60 13.23 -20.21
CA ALA A 178 3.63 14.56 -19.59
C ALA A 178 4.61 14.64 -18.41
N MET A 179 4.79 13.54 -17.65
CA MET A 179 5.81 13.47 -16.62
C MET A 179 7.22 13.59 -17.23
N LYS A 180 7.49 12.87 -18.32
CA LYS A 180 8.77 12.93 -19.01
C LYS A 180 9.13 14.34 -19.47
N GLU A 181 8.16 15.11 -19.98
CA GLU A 181 8.35 16.50 -20.39
C GLU A 181 8.64 17.44 -19.22
N LYS A 182 8.25 17.08 -18.01
CA LYS A 182 8.45 17.87 -16.80
C LYS A 182 9.76 17.59 -16.06
N ILE A 183 10.42 16.47 -16.38
CA ILE A 183 11.73 16.15 -15.79
C ILE A 183 12.75 17.22 -16.19
N GLY A 184 13.39 17.83 -15.20
CA GLY A 184 14.38 18.87 -15.35
C GLY A 184 15.52 18.73 -14.35
N GLU A 185 16.44 19.70 -14.34
CA GLU A 185 17.64 19.70 -13.48
C GLU A 185 17.33 19.62 -11.97
N LYS A 186 16.14 20.06 -11.54
CA LYS A 186 15.70 20.03 -10.16
C LYS A 186 14.93 18.76 -9.79
N THR A 187 14.53 17.97 -10.78
CA THR A 187 13.76 16.74 -10.53
C THR A 187 14.66 15.71 -9.86
N LYS A 188 14.40 15.44 -8.58
CA LYS A 188 15.19 14.50 -7.79
C LYS A 188 14.48 13.17 -7.62
N ILE A 189 13.15 13.21 -7.48
CA ILE A 189 12.33 12.02 -7.28
C ILE A 189 11.18 12.03 -8.27
N VAL A 190 10.95 10.89 -8.91
CA VAL A 190 9.76 10.59 -9.70
C VAL A 190 8.98 9.50 -8.98
N VAL A 191 7.69 9.73 -8.74
CA VAL A 191 6.81 8.78 -8.04
C VAL A 191 5.73 8.29 -8.97
N ILE A 192 5.54 6.98 -8.99
CA ILE A 192 4.43 6.31 -9.69
C ILE A 192 3.72 5.37 -8.70
N CYS A 193 2.45 5.63 -8.42
CA CYS A 193 1.59 4.75 -7.65
C CYS A 193 0.88 3.79 -8.62
N ASN A 194 1.19 2.50 -8.55
CA ASN A 194 0.68 1.52 -9.52
C ASN A 194 0.36 0.17 -8.85
N PRO A 195 -0.91 -0.23 -8.74
CA PRO A 195 -2.14 0.50 -9.09
C PRO A 195 -2.35 1.80 -8.32
N ASN A 196 -2.93 2.83 -8.97
CA ASN A 196 -3.05 4.16 -8.39
C ASN A 196 -4.16 4.28 -7.34
N ASN A 197 -3.89 5.00 -6.30
CA ASN A 197 -4.86 5.47 -5.31
C ASN A 197 -5.09 6.99 -5.51
N PRO A 198 -6.29 7.50 -5.84
CA PRO A 198 -7.60 6.85 -5.60
C PRO A 198 -8.25 6.23 -6.84
N THR A 199 -7.66 6.33 -8.03
CA THR A 199 -8.35 6.01 -9.30
C THR A 199 -8.54 4.52 -9.55
N GLY A 200 -7.72 3.66 -8.94
CA GLY A 200 -7.72 2.22 -9.17
C GLY A 200 -7.18 1.80 -10.55
N THR A 201 -6.73 2.76 -11.33
CA THR A 201 -6.12 2.52 -12.64
C THR A 201 -4.67 2.08 -12.51
N TYR A 202 -4.14 1.48 -13.56
CA TYR A 202 -2.74 1.09 -13.62
C TYR A 202 -2.10 1.46 -14.96
N VAL A 203 -0.79 1.51 -14.96
CA VAL A 203 0.04 1.58 -16.16
C VAL A 203 0.64 0.20 -16.41
N PRO A 204 0.54 -0.33 -17.66
CA PRO A 204 1.14 -1.62 -18.01
C PRO A 204 2.64 -1.67 -17.77
N ILE A 205 3.16 -2.86 -17.39
CA ILE A 205 4.57 -3.04 -17.03
C ILE A 205 5.53 -2.58 -18.13
N GLY A 206 5.24 -2.89 -19.40
CA GLY A 206 6.12 -2.50 -20.51
C GLY A 206 6.22 -0.98 -20.71
N GLU A 207 5.15 -0.23 -20.35
CA GLU A 207 5.20 1.24 -20.38
C GLU A 207 6.03 1.80 -19.22
N LEU A 208 5.92 1.17 -18.03
CA LEU A 208 6.72 1.54 -16.86
C LEU A 208 8.22 1.30 -17.08
N GLU A 209 8.58 0.15 -17.63
CA GLU A 209 9.96 -0.20 -17.98
C GLU A 209 10.54 0.78 -19.00
N ALA A 210 9.79 1.02 -20.09
CA ALA A 210 10.20 1.98 -21.12
C ALA A 210 10.35 3.41 -20.56
N PHE A 211 9.51 3.82 -19.62
CA PHE A 211 9.63 5.10 -18.94
C PHE A 211 10.87 5.13 -18.03
N ALA A 212 11.10 4.09 -17.23
CA ALA A 212 12.26 3.97 -16.36
C ALA A 212 13.58 4.01 -17.13
N ASP A 213 13.61 3.52 -18.38
CA ASP A 213 14.78 3.63 -19.26
C ASP A 213 15.09 5.05 -19.73
N THR A 214 14.12 5.96 -19.62
CA THR A 214 14.31 7.36 -20.03
C THR A 214 14.71 8.29 -18.89
N LEU A 215 14.71 7.81 -17.66
CA LEU A 215 15.02 8.65 -16.50
C LEU A 215 16.54 8.94 -16.44
N PRO A 216 16.94 10.16 -16.04
CA PRO A 216 18.34 10.46 -15.72
C PRO A 216 18.86 9.55 -14.58
N GLU A 217 20.16 9.28 -14.60
CA GLU A 217 20.81 8.37 -13.63
C GLU A 217 20.76 8.88 -12.17
N ASP A 218 20.58 10.18 -11.98
CA ASP A 218 20.50 10.84 -10.67
C ASP A 218 19.07 11.08 -10.19
N VAL A 219 18.08 10.61 -10.93
CA VAL A 219 16.65 10.71 -10.57
C VAL A 219 16.15 9.41 -9.96
N LEU A 220 15.74 9.45 -8.70
CA LEU A 220 15.18 8.31 -8.00
C LEU A 220 13.76 8.00 -8.49
N LEU A 221 13.54 6.80 -9.01
CA LEU A 221 12.20 6.28 -9.30
C LEU A 221 11.63 5.56 -8.08
N VAL A 222 10.50 6.04 -7.58
CA VAL A 222 9.75 5.42 -6.48
C VAL A 222 8.46 4.81 -7.04
N MET A 223 8.37 3.50 -6.98
CA MET A 223 7.17 2.73 -7.33
C MET A 223 6.37 2.44 -6.07
N ASP A 224 5.23 3.08 -5.89
CA ASP A 224 4.31 2.73 -4.80
C ASP A 224 3.35 1.64 -5.26
N GLU A 225 3.64 0.43 -4.84
CA GLU A 225 2.89 -0.78 -5.18
C GLU A 225 2.04 -1.28 -4.00
N ALA A 226 1.49 -0.38 -3.20
CA ALA A 226 0.68 -0.73 -2.03
C ALA A 226 -0.56 -1.57 -2.36
N TYR A 227 -1.00 -1.59 -3.61
CA TYR A 227 -2.19 -2.31 -4.08
C TYR A 227 -1.87 -3.40 -5.12
N MET A 228 -0.61 -3.72 -5.35
CA MET A 228 -0.19 -4.65 -6.40
C MET A 228 -0.77 -6.06 -6.23
N GLU A 229 -0.95 -6.54 -4.99
CA GLU A 229 -1.52 -7.86 -4.74
C GLU A 229 -3.00 -7.99 -5.16
N PHE A 230 -3.68 -6.88 -5.43
CA PHE A 230 -5.05 -6.87 -5.96
C PHE A 230 -5.11 -6.88 -7.49
N ALA A 231 -3.98 -6.71 -8.16
CA ALA A 231 -3.93 -6.71 -9.62
C ALA A 231 -4.33 -8.07 -10.18
N THR A 232 -5.23 -8.06 -11.15
CA THR A 232 -5.73 -9.26 -11.85
C THR A 232 -5.37 -9.27 -13.31
N GLU A 233 -5.01 -8.11 -13.85
CA GLU A 233 -4.66 -7.97 -15.26
C GLU A 233 -3.22 -8.49 -15.51
N PRO A 234 -3.00 -9.26 -16.58
CA PRO A 234 -1.72 -9.94 -16.81
C PRO A 234 -0.55 -8.99 -17.10
N ASP A 235 -0.83 -7.75 -17.49
CA ASP A 235 0.17 -6.70 -17.73
C ASP A 235 0.30 -5.68 -16.57
N CYS A 236 -0.50 -5.85 -15.51
CA CYS A 236 -0.35 -5.12 -14.26
C CYS A 236 0.62 -5.88 -13.34
N CYS A 237 1.91 -5.74 -13.59
CA CYS A 237 2.97 -6.45 -12.89
C CYS A 237 3.82 -5.51 -12.04
N SER A 238 4.49 -6.09 -11.05
CA SER A 238 5.44 -5.38 -10.20
C SER A 238 6.72 -5.00 -10.94
N MET A 239 7.25 -3.82 -10.65
CA MET A 239 8.57 -3.38 -11.11
C MET A 239 9.74 -4.07 -10.41
N VAL A 240 9.51 -4.99 -9.48
CA VAL A 240 10.57 -5.69 -8.74
C VAL A 240 11.50 -6.46 -9.67
N ASP A 241 10.97 -7.17 -10.69
CA ASP A 241 11.82 -7.94 -11.60
C ASP A 241 12.68 -7.02 -12.50
N TYR A 242 12.12 -5.90 -12.95
CA TYR A 242 12.88 -4.88 -13.66
C TYR A 242 13.97 -4.27 -12.77
N MET A 243 13.62 -3.88 -11.53
CA MET A 243 14.58 -3.36 -10.54
C MET A 243 15.72 -4.36 -10.28
N LYS A 244 15.41 -5.66 -10.13
CA LYS A 244 16.44 -6.71 -9.95
C LYS A 244 17.38 -6.84 -11.12
N ALA A 245 16.90 -6.63 -12.34
CA ALA A 245 17.70 -6.69 -13.55
C ALA A 245 18.57 -5.44 -13.73
N HIS A 246 18.25 -4.33 -13.03
CA HIS A 246 18.86 -3.00 -13.18
C HIS A 246 19.22 -2.40 -11.82
N LEU A 247 19.97 -3.13 -10.99
CA LEU A 247 20.36 -2.67 -9.64
C LEU A 247 21.26 -1.43 -9.64
N GLU A 248 21.83 -1.08 -10.77
CA GLU A 248 22.58 0.17 -10.98
C GLU A 248 21.67 1.40 -11.09
N LYS A 249 20.38 1.22 -11.45
CA LYS A 249 19.41 2.32 -11.52
C LYS A 249 18.86 2.64 -10.13
N PRO A 250 18.61 3.93 -9.81
CA PRO A 250 18.05 4.32 -8.54
C PRO A 250 16.53 4.07 -8.51
N ILE A 251 16.14 2.83 -8.25
CA ILE A 251 14.73 2.41 -8.19
C ILE A 251 14.41 1.85 -6.81
N LEU A 252 13.34 2.35 -6.21
CA LEU A 252 12.73 1.83 -4.99
C LEU A 252 11.31 1.34 -5.27
N VAL A 253 10.99 0.13 -4.81
CA VAL A 253 9.63 -0.42 -4.86
C VAL A 253 9.09 -0.48 -3.43
N LEU A 254 7.99 0.23 -3.16
CA LEU A 254 7.35 0.29 -1.86
C LEU A 254 6.19 -0.70 -1.80
N ARG A 255 6.12 -1.43 -0.70
CA ARG A 255 5.06 -2.40 -0.41
C ARG A 255 4.55 -2.23 1.00
N THR A 256 3.33 -2.67 1.24
CA THR A 256 2.72 -2.59 2.56
C THR A 256 1.95 -3.84 2.91
N PHE A 257 1.99 -4.21 4.18
CA PHE A 257 1.09 -5.21 4.73
C PHE A 257 -0.28 -4.63 5.11
N SER A 258 -0.48 -3.33 4.98
CA SER A 258 -1.70 -2.63 5.41
C SER A 258 -2.92 -2.91 4.53
N LYS A 259 -2.76 -3.38 3.29
CA LYS A 259 -3.84 -3.49 2.30
C LYS A 259 -4.24 -4.94 2.10
N TYR A 260 -3.64 -5.64 1.18
CA TYR A 260 -3.96 -7.03 0.86
C TYR A 260 -3.81 -7.95 2.09
N TYR A 261 -2.77 -7.77 2.87
CA TYR A 261 -2.50 -8.56 4.07
C TYR A 261 -3.21 -8.07 5.33
N ALA A 262 -3.99 -7.00 5.27
CA ALA A 262 -4.92 -6.52 6.27
C ALA A 262 -4.31 -6.13 7.62
N MET A 263 -3.00 -5.88 7.68
CA MET A 263 -2.30 -5.52 8.90
C MET A 263 -2.17 -4.00 9.09
N ALA A 264 -3.17 -3.23 8.63
CA ALA A 264 -3.13 -1.77 8.70
C ALA A 264 -2.87 -1.23 10.11
N GLY A 265 -3.46 -1.88 11.13
CA GLY A 265 -3.29 -1.51 12.55
C GLY A 265 -1.91 -1.86 13.11
N LEU A 266 -1.23 -2.87 12.57
CA LEU A 266 0.09 -3.30 13.03
C LEU A 266 1.22 -2.43 12.48
N ARG A 267 0.95 -1.65 11.42
CA ARG A 267 1.91 -0.75 10.79
C ARG A 267 3.15 -1.48 10.27
N VAL A 268 3.01 -2.29 9.23
CA VAL A 268 4.14 -2.96 8.56
C VAL A 268 4.19 -2.58 7.09
N GLY A 269 5.37 -2.25 6.61
CA GLY A 269 5.66 -2.01 5.21
C GLY A 269 7.15 -2.16 4.95
N TYR A 270 7.52 -2.17 3.68
CA TYR A 270 8.90 -2.32 3.29
C TYR A 270 9.20 -1.63 1.96
N ALA A 271 10.48 -1.33 1.75
CA ALA A 271 11.04 -0.91 0.47
C ALA A 271 11.99 -1.98 -0.04
N LEU A 272 12.00 -2.17 -1.35
CA LEU A 272 12.94 -2.99 -2.10
C LEU A 272 13.79 -2.07 -2.99
N GLY A 273 15.09 -2.35 -3.08
CA GLY A 273 16.01 -1.56 -3.89
C GLY A 273 17.40 -2.17 -3.94
N SER A 274 18.35 -1.49 -4.56
CA SER A 274 19.76 -1.90 -4.51
C SER A 274 20.30 -1.89 -3.08
N GLU A 275 21.31 -2.70 -2.79
CA GLU A 275 21.97 -2.74 -1.47
C GLU A 275 22.47 -1.34 -1.07
N GLU A 276 22.93 -0.55 -2.04
CA GLU A 276 23.40 0.82 -1.83
C GLU A 276 22.26 1.74 -1.38
N LEU A 277 21.16 1.82 -2.12
CA LEU A 277 20.00 2.66 -1.79
C LEU A 277 19.43 2.29 -0.43
N ILE A 278 19.21 1.01 -0.18
CA ILE A 278 18.71 0.51 1.10
C ILE A 278 19.68 0.81 2.23
N GLY A 279 21.00 0.69 1.97
CA GLY A 279 22.04 1.02 2.94
C GLY A 279 22.07 2.51 3.32
N ILE A 280 21.80 3.39 2.37
CA ILE A 280 21.71 4.85 2.60
C ILE A 280 20.45 5.15 3.41
N MET A 281 19.27 4.68 2.99
CA MET A 281 18.00 4.89 3.69
C MET A 281 18.01 4.37 5.13
N ARG A 282 18.71 3.26 5.37
CA ARG A 282 18.83 2.67 6.72
C ARG A 282 19.46 3.64 7.72
N LYS A 283 20.32 4.56 7.29
CA LYS A 283 20.93 5.57 8.17
C LYS A 283 19.91 6.56 8.72
N CYS A 284 18.80 6.78 7.99
CA CYS A 284 17.70 7.65 8.39
C CYS A 284 16.59 6.88 9.12
N SER A 285 16.69 5.56 9.25
CA SER A 285 15.70 4.74 9.91
C SER A 285 15.73 4.93 11.43
N ALA A 286 14.55 5.10 12.02
CA ALA A 286 14.42 5.11 13.47
C ALA A 286 14.79 3.75 14.08
N SER A 287 15.42 3.76 15.24
CA SER A 287 15.70 2.53 15.99
C SER A 287 14.40 1.84 16.39
N TRP A 288 14.36 0.50 16.27
CA TRP A 288 13.17 -0.31 16.59
C TRP A 288 11.88 0.17 15.93
N ASN A 289 11.97 0.52 14.66
CA ASN A 289 10.88 1.09 13.85
C ASN A 289 9.69 0.14 13.62
N LEU A 290 9.81 -1.15 13.95
CA LEU A 290 8.75 -2.15 13.92
C LEU A 290 8.52 -2.73 15.30
N ASN A 291 7.27 -2.71 15.78
CA ASN A 291 6.90 -3.32 17.03
C ASN A 291 6.93 -4.87 16.94
N VAL A 292 7.00 -5.54 18.11
CA VAL A 292 7.13 -7.00 18.17
C VAL A 292 5.94 -7.73 17.53
N CYS A 293 4.72 -7.23 17.73
CA CYS A 293 3.51 -7.82 17.12
C CYS A 293 3.53 -7.70 15.60
N ALA A 294 4.01 -6.55 15.09
CA ALA A 294 4.16 -6.31 13.66
C ALA A 294 5.15 -7.28 13.01
N GLN A 295 6.31 -7.49 13.64
CA GLN A 295 7.31 -8.43 13.13
C GLN A 295 6.74 -9.85 13.11
N LYS A 296 6.19 -10.32 14.22
CA LYS A 296 5.65 -11.68 14.34
C LYS A 296 4.48 -11.97 13.40
N ALA A 297 3.59 -11.00 13.21
CA ALA A 297 2.47 -11.19 12.30
C ALA A 297 2.87 -11.17 10.81
N ALA A 298 3.97 -10.48 10.46
CA ALA A 298 4.47 -10.37 9.09
C ALA A 298 5.46 -11.50 8.72
N GLU A 299 6.02 -12.21 9.70
CA GLU A 299 6.82 -13.42 9.55
C GLU A 299 5.97 -14.64 9.18
#